data_e6d9cf176f6ae1c7517e1c15364f167e
#
_entry.id   e6d9cf176f6ae1c7517e1c15364f167e
#
_cell.length_a   1.000
_cell.length_b   1.000
_cell.length_c   1.000
_cell.angle_alpha   90.00
_cell.angle_beta   90.00
_cell.angle_gamma   90.00
#
_symmetry.space_group_name_H-M   'P 1'
#
loop_
_entity.id
_entity.type
_entity.pdbx_description
1 polymer ?
#
loop_
_entity_poly.entity_id
_entity_poly.type
_entity_poly.pdbx_seq_one_letter_code
_entity_poly.pdbx_strand_id
1 'polypeptide(L)'
;MRLETLLSGDAPFELRKKSFRRTLKQNSYLHLLLAYFASQTGDTLEYVKRTYYKTAVNPHLFIVSKHDNILHQDVKTLRSSADLTTEELSESIERFKNWSASRAQIVLPDAENERELIAAQLEVERYKNYL
;
A
#
# COMPACT_ATOMS: atom_id res chain seq x y z
N MET A 1 4.54 14.98 29.94
CA MET A 1 4.11 14.75 29.78
C MET A 1 3.78 14.65 29.24
N ARG A 2 3.67 14.41 29.19
CA ARG A 2 3.13 14.29 28.69
C ARG A 2 2.80 13.63 28.27
N LEU A 3 2.70 13.20 28.48
CA LEU A 3 2.26 12.70 28.16
C LEU A 3 1.88 12.30 28.10
N GLU A 4 1.88 12.42 28.57
CA GLU A 4 1.43 12.18 28.71
C GLU A 4 0.84 11.90 28.68
N THR A 5 0.92 12.20 29.08
CA THR A 5 0.23 12.03 29.34
C THR A 5 -0.29 11.60 29.00
N LEU A 6 -0.24 11.47 29.14
CA LEU A 6 -0.63 11.11 28.90
C LEU A 6 -0.78 10.48 28.79
N LEU A 7 -0.68 10.45 29.60
CA LEU A 7 -0.95 9.99 29.75
C LEU A 7 -1.43 9.81 30.06
N SER A 8 -1.21 9.69 30.11
CA SER A 8 -2.09 9.62 31.02
C SER A 8 -3.59 9.36 30.74
N GLY A 9 -4.59 9.59 31.43
CA GLY A 9 -5.99 9.32 31.21
C GLY A 9 -6.47 9.42 29.77
N ASP A 10 -5.83 10.20 28.98
CA ASP A 10 -6.19 10.39 27.58
C ASP A 10 -5.49 9.44 26.65
N ALA A 11 -4.79 8.48 27.19
CA ALA A 11 -3.99 7.55 26.41
C ALA A 11 -4.75 6.85 25.29
N PRO A 12 -5.99 6.35 25.49
CA PRO A 12 -6.72 5.70 24.40
C PRO A 12 -6.96 6.61 23.21
N PHE A 13 -7.28 7.85 23.44
CA PHE A 13 -7.50 8.81 22.38
C PHE A 13 -6.19 9.11 21.64
N GLU A 14 -5.12 9.24 22.38
CA GLU A 14 -3.80 9.48 21.78
C GLU A 14 -3.36 8.31 20.91
N LEU A 15 -3.57 7.09 21.37
CA LEU A 15 -3.26 5.92 20.60
C LEU A 15 -4.02 5.88 19.29
N ARG A 16 -5.28 6.26 19.32
CA ARG A 16 -6.11 6.30 18.12
C ARG A 16 -5.55 7.27 17.10
N LYS A 17 -5.13 8.45 17.55
CA LYS A 17 -4.50 9.44 16.66
C LYS A 17 -3.22 8.91 16.04
N LYS A 18 -2.41 8.23 16.83
CA LYS A 18 -1.16 7.67 16.33
C LYS A 18 -1.41 6.61 15.26
N SER A 19 -2.40 5.74 15.47
CA SER A 19 -2.77 4.72 14.50
C SER A 19 -3.23 5.35 13.18
N PHE A 20 -4.04 6.40 13.26
CA PHE A 20 -4.52 7.08 12.08
C PHE A 20 -3.36 7.69 11.28
N ARG A 21 -2.42 8.34 11.95
CA ARG A 21 -1.26 8.92 11.28
C ARG A 21 -0.41 7.88 10.59
N ARG A 22 -0.19 6.74 11.24
CA ARG A 22 0.60 5.66 10.66
C ARG A 22 -0.08 5.12 9.42
N THR A 23 -1.40 4.97 9.45
CA THR A 23 -2.16 4.47 8.31
C THR A 23 -2.01 5.42 7.12
N LEU A 24 -2.09 6.72 7.35
CA LEU A 24 -1.90 7.69 6.29
C LEU A 24 -0.50 7.62 5.70
N LYS A 25 0.52 7.49 6.55
CA LYS A 25 1.89 7.35 6.07
C LYS A 25 2.08 6.07 5.27
N GLN A 26 1.49 4.98 5.75
CA GLN A 26 1.57 3.71 5.04
C GLN A 26 0.89 3.78 3.68
N ASN A 27 -0.26 4.44 3.60
CA ASN A 27 -0.95 4.60 2.33
C ASN A 27 -0.14 5.42 1.34
N SER A 28 0.49 6.49 1.82
CA SER A 28 1.35 7.32 0.97
C SER A 28 2.56 6.54 0.48
N TYR A 29 3.16 5.76 1.36
CA TYR A 29 4.30 4.94 1.01
C TYR A 29 3.90 3.87 -0.02
N LEU A 30 2.78 3.20 0.20
CA LEU A 30 2.28 2.22 -0.76
C LEU A 30 2.05 2.84 -2.13
N HIS A 31 1.43 4.02 -2.15
CA HIS A 31 1.20 4.71 -3.41
C HIS A 31 2.50 5.00 -4.15
N LEU A 32 3.51 5.42 -3.42
CA LEU A 32 4.82 5.68 -4.02
C LEU A 32 5.43 4.41 -4.59
N LEU A 33 5.33 3.29 -3.86
CA LEU A 33 5.86 2.02 -4.35
C LEU A 33 5.18 1.58 -5.63
N LEU A 34 3.85 1.70 -5.68
CA LEU A 34 3.09 1.32 -6.87
C LEU A 34 3.43 2.22 -8.06
N ALA A 35 3.54 3.52 -7.82
CA ALA A 35 3.86 4.47 -8.87
C ALA A 35 5.28 4.26 -9.39
N TYR A 36 6.22 3.99 -8.49
CA TYR A 36 7.60 3.75 -8.88
C TYR A 36 7.71 2.46 -9.70
N PHE A 37 7.03 1.40 -9.25
CA PHE A 37 7.02 0.15 -10.01
C PHE A 37 6.45 0.37 -11.41
N ALA A 38 5.35 1.12 -11.49
CA ALA A 38 4.74 1.43 -12.78
C ALA A 38 5.70 2.19 -13.69
N SER A 39 6.48 3.11 -13.12
CA SER A 39 7.45 3.88 -13.92
C SER A 39 8.56 2.99 -14.46
N GLN A 40 8.90 1.92 -13.75
CA GLN A 40 9.97 1.02 -14.18
C GLN A 40 9.50 0.02 -15.23
N THR A 41 8.21 -0.33 -15.22
CA THR A 41 7.68 -1.31 -16.17
C THR A 41 6.95 -0.69 -17.35
N GLY A 42 6.58 0.59 -17.24
CA GLY A 42 5.81 1.24 -18.29
C GLY A 42 4.30 1.01 -18.17
N ASP A 43 3.85 0.36 -17.10
CA ASP A 43 2.44 0.11 -16.86
C ASP A 43 1.79 1.31 -16.19
N THR A 44 0.44 1.32 -16.17
CA THR A 44 -0.27 2.31 -15.39
C THR A 44 -0.25 1.92 -13.91
N LEU A 45 -0.44 2.90 -13.04
CA LEU A 45 -0.52 2.63 -11.61
C LEU A 45 -1.68 1.69 -11.31
N GLU A 46 -2.80 1.89 -11.98
CA GLU A 46 -3.98 1.06 -11.78
C GLU A 46 -3.71 -0.40 -12.14
N TYR A 47 -3.00 -0.64 -13.24
CA TYR A 47 -2.67 -1.99 -13.65
C TYR A 47 -1.76 -2.67 -12.61
N VAL A 48 -0.73 -1.97 -12.15
CA VAL A 48 0.19 -2.50 -11.14
C VAL A 48 -0.56 -2.81 -9.86
N LYS A 49 -1.44 -1.93 -9.44
CA LYS A 49 -2.19 -2.10 -8.20
C LYS A 49 -3.12 -3.31 -8.27
N ARG A 50 -3.88 -3.45 -9.34
CA ARG A 50 -4.86 -4.51 -9.46
C ARG A 50 -4.24 -5.85 -9.81
N THR A 51 -3.32 -5.85 -10.75
CA THR A 51 -2.78 -7.10 -11.30
C THR A 51 -1.66 -7.67 -10.44
N TYR A 52 -0.72 -6.83 -10.06
CA TYR A 52 0.45 -7.33 -9.33
C TYR A 52 0.24 -7.28 -7.83
N TYR A 53 -0.02 -6.11 -7.28
CA TYR A 53 -0.09 -5.94 -5.84
C TYR A 53 -1.25 -6.73 -5.21
N LYS A 54 -2.44 -6.60 -5.76
CA LYS A 54 -3.62 -7.24 -5.16
C LYS A 54 -3.79 -8.69 -5.59
N THR A 55 -3.73 -8.96 -6.86
CA THR A 55 -4.08 -10.28 -7.38
C THR A 55 -2.93 -11.28 -7.32
N ALA A 56 -1.75 -10.88 -7.79
CA ALA A 56 -0.62 -11.80 -7.85
C ALA A 56 0.06 -11.96 -6.49
N VAL A 57 0.23 -10.88 -5.75
CA VAL A 57 1.04 -10.89 -4.52
C VAL A 57 0.19 -11.14 -3.28
N ASN A 58 -0.97 -10.49 -3.18
CA ASN A 58 -1.78 -10.52 -1.96
C ASN A 58 -3.21 -10.99 -2.17
N PRO A 59 -3.43 -12.11 -2.89
CA PRO A 59 -4.81 -12.55 -3.15
C PRO A 59 -5.57 -12.88 -1.87
N HIS A 60 -4.87 -13.38 -0.85
CA HIS A 60 -5.52 -13.75 0.41
C HIS A 60 -6.10 -12.56 1.16
N LEU A 61 -5.58 -11.36 0.89
CA LEU A 61 -6.05 -10.15 1.55
C LEU A 61 -7.10 -9.42 0.71
N PHE A 62 -7.04 -9.52 -0.59
CA PHE A 62 -7.85 -8.66 -1.47
C PHE A 62 -8.96 -9.36 -2.22
N ILE A 63 -8.83 -10.66 -2.52
CA ILE A 63 -9.87 -11.34 -3.27
C ILE A 63 -10.94 -11.82 -2.30
N VAL A 64 -12.17 -11.30 -2.46
CA VAL A 64 -13.29 -11.66 -1.59
C VAL A 64 -14.47 -12.06 -2.45
N SER A 65 -15.36 -12.89 -1.86
CA SER A 65 -16.58 -13.33 -2.51
C SER A 65 -17.72 -12.37 -2.15
N LYS A 66 -18.50 -12.00 -3.14
CA LYS A 66 -19.67 -11.14 -2.95
C LYS A 66 -20.83 -11.77 -3.68
N HIS A 67 -21.99 -11.86 -3.02
CA HIS A 67 -23.19 -12.37 -3.66
C HIS A 67 -23.79 -11.31 -4.57
N ASP A 68 -24.01 -11.66 -5.82
CA ASP A 68 -24.63 -10.77 -6.80
C ASP A 68 -26.09 -11.15 -6.95
N ASN A 69 -26.98 -10.23 -6.60
CA ASN A 69 -28.42 -10.50 -6.61
C ASN A 69 -29.02 -10.55 -8.01
N ILE A 70 -28.35 -9.95 -8.97
CA ILE A 70 -28.81 -9.98 -10.35
C ILE A 70 -28.44 -11.28 -11.02
N LEU A 71 -27.18 -11.71 -10.83
CA LEU A 71 -26.70 -12.96 -11.41
C LEU A 71 -27.08 -14.18 -10.59
N HIS A 72 -27.57 -13.98 -9.37
CA HIS A 72 -27.95 -15.05 -8.44
C HIS A 72 -26.79 -16.00 -8.16
N GLN A 73 -25.57 -15.45 -8.04
CA GLN A 73 -24.39 -16.26 -7.76
C GLN A 73 -23.35 -15.40 -7.06
N ASP A 74 -22.39 -16.08 -6.46
CA ASP A 74 -21.27 -15.40 -5.82
C ASP A 74 -20.23 -15.04 -6.87
N VAL A 75 -19.73 -13.82 -6.81
CA VAL A 75 -18.66 -13.35 -7.69
C VAL A 75 -17.48 -12.90 -6.87
N LYS A 76 -16.28 -13.02 -7.45
CA LYS A 76 -15.07 -12.58 -6.77
C LYS A 76 -14.78 -11.12 -7.11
N THR A 77 -14.47 -10.35 -6.07
CA THR A 77 -14.15 -8.94 -6.24
C THR A 77 -12.88 -8.63 -5.48
N LEU A 78 -12.33 -7.43 -5.71
CA LEU A 78 -11.14 -6.97 -5.03
C LEU A 78 -11.52 -5.94 -3.97
N ARG A 79 -11.00 -6.13 -2.75
CA ARG A 79 -11.19 -5.17 -1.66
C ARG A 79 -10.37 -3.92 -1.94
N SER A 80 -10.81 -2.81 -1.34
CA SER A 80 -10.01 -1.58 -1.31
C SER A 80 -8.87 -1.74 -0.30
N SER A 81 -7.71 -1.17 -0.62
CA SER A 81 -6.61 -1.18 0.35
C SER A 81 -6.96 -0.37 1.60
N ALA A 82 -7.91 0.55 1.49
CA ALA A 82 -8.38 1.32 2.63
C ALA A 82 -9.09 0.46 3.68
N ASP A 83 -9.54 -0.73 3.31
CA ASP A 83 -10.23 -1.64 4.22
C ASP A 83 -9.29 -2.52 5.04
N LEU A 84 -7.99 -2.46 4.76
CA LEU A 84 -7.02 -3.28 5.48
C LEU A 84 -6.68 -2.67 6.83
N THR A 85 -6.41 -3.54 7.80
CA THR A 85 -5.85 -3.08 9.08
C THR A 85 -4.41 -2.63 8.86
N THR A 86 -3.85 -1.96 9.87
CA THR A 86 -2.46 -1.53 9.81
C THR A 86 -1.52 -2.71 9.60
N GLU A 87 -1.78 -3.81 10.30
CA GLU A 87 -0.97 -5.02 10.19
C GLU A 87 -1.09 -5.66 8.81
N GLU A 88 -2.31 -5.74 8.29
CA GLU A 88 -2.53 -6.30 6.97
C GLU A 88 -1.83 -5.46 5.90
N LEU A 89 -1.91 -4.14 6.04
CA LEU A 89 -1.28 -3.24 5.09
C LEU A 89 0.24 -3.41 5.12
N SER A 90 0.82 -3.47 6.31
CA SER A 90 2.26 -3.69 6.46
C SER A 90 2.69 -5.01 5.82
N GLU A 91 1.95 -6.07 6.07
CA GLU A 91 2.25 -7.37 5.48
C GLU A 91 2.18 -7.31 3.95
N SER A 92 1.14 -6.67 3.42
CA SER A 92 0.95 -6.58 1.98
C SER A 92 2.09 -5.82 1.31
N ILE A 93 2.57 -4.78 1.95
CA ILE A 93 3.68 -3.98 1.42
C ILE A 93 4.96 -4.78 1.42
N GLU A 94 5.25 -5.49 2.51
CA GLU A 94 6.47 -6.30 2.57
C GLU A 94 6.45 -7.41 1.53
N ARG A 95 5.31 -8.05 1.35
CA ARG A 95 5.18 -9.09 0.34
C ARG A 95 5.41 -8.52 -1.06
N PHE A 96 4.88 -7.34 -1.32
CA PHE A 96 5.06 -6.70 -2.63
C PHE A 96 6.52 -6.33 -2.87
N LYS A 97 7.20 -5.81 -1.85
CA LYS A 97 8.61 -5.46 -1.96
C LYS A 97 9.46 -6.69 -2.27
N ASN A 98 9.21 -7.78 -1.55
CA ASN A 98 9.96 -9.02 -1.76
C ASN A 98 9.68 -9.60 -3.14
N TRP A 99 8.44 -9.60 -3.56
CA TRP A 99 8.06 -10.11 -4.86
C TRP A 99 8.68 -9.27 -5.98
N SER A 100 8.66 -7.96 -5.80
CA SER A 100 9.21 -7.03 -6.80
C SER A 100 10.71 -7.27 -7.00
N ALA A 101 11.43 -7.46 -5.89
CA ALA A 101 12.87 -7.68 -5.97
C ALA A 101 13.20 -9.03 -6.61
N SER A 102 12.44 -10.08 -6.28
CA SER A 102 12.77 -11.43 -6.73
C SER A 102 12.21 -11.76 -8.12
N ARG A 103 10.98 -11.32 -8.41
CA ARG A 103 10.33 -11.69 -9.67
C ARG A 103 10.50 -10.63 -10.74
N ALA A 104 10.41 -9.37 -10.39
CA ALA A 104 10.51 -8.29 -11.35
C ALA A 104 11.90 -7.67 -11.39
N GLN A 105 12.74 -8.01 -10.42
CA GLN A 105 14.10 -7.47 -10.28
C GLN A 105 14.10 -5.95 -10.16
N ILE A 106 13.06 -5.44 -9.50
CA ILE A 106 12.92 -4.02 -9.19
C ILE A 106 13.02 -3.88 -7.68
N VAL A 107 14.06 -3.19 -7.21
CA VAL A 107 14.25 -2.95 -5.79
C VAL A 107 13.49 -1.69 -5.41
N LEU A 108 12.46 -1.86 -4.60
CA LEU A 108 11.62 -0.74 -4.18
C LEU A 108 12.29 0.02 -3.03
N PRO A 109 12.03 1.33 -2.92
CA PRO A 109 12.68 2.13 -1.86
C PRO A 109 12.22 1.70 -0.48
N ASP A 110 13.16 1.73 0.47
CA ASP A 110 12.87 1.43 1.87
C ASP A 110 12.20 2.63 2.52
N ALA A 111 11.18 2.36 3.35
CA ALA A 111 10.43 3.41 4.01
C ALA A 111 11.28 4.29 4.90
N GLU A 112 12.39 3.75 5.42
CA GLU A 112 13.26 4.50 6.33
C GLU A 112 14.47 5.09 5.67
N ASN A 113 14.61 4.92 4.36
CA ASN A 113 15.76 5.47 3.63
C ASN A 113 15.30 6.68 2.84
N GLU A 114 15.58 7.86 3.38
CA GLU A 114 15.13 9.12 2.79
C GLU A 114 15.68 9.34 1.39
N ARG A 115 16.93 8.95 1.15
CA ARG A 115 17.54 9.13 -0.17
C ARG A 115 16.81 8.29 -1.23
N GLU A 116 16.49 7.04 -0.88
CA GLU A 116 15.78 6.17 -1.79
C GLU A 116 14.37 6.68 -2.06
N LEU A 117 13.71 7.21 -1.04
CA LEU A 117 12.37 7.76 -1.20
C LEU A 117 12.37 8.97 -2.12
N ILE A 118 13.33 9.87 -1.94
CA ILE A 118 13.43 11.05 -2.77
C ILE A 118 13.75 10.67 -4.22
N ALA A 119 14.68 9.74 -4.40
CA ALA A 119 15.03 9.28 -5.74
C ALA A 119 13.82 8.66 -6.45
N ALA A 120 13.04 7.87 -5.73
CA ALA A 120 11.85 7.25 -6.30
C ALA A 120 10.80 8.30 -6.66
N GLN A 121 10.62 9.32 -5.81
CA GLN A 121 9.69 10.39 -6.10
C GLN A 121 10.07 11.16 -7.34
N LEU A 122 11.35 11.41 -7.53
CA LEU A 122 11.84 12.09 -8.72
C LEU A 122 11.59 11.26 -9.98
N GLU A 123 11.80 9.96 -9.87
CA GLU A 123 11.57 9.05 -10.99
C GLU A 123 10.09 9.03 -11.39
N VAL A 124 9.20 9.00 -10.39
CA VAL A 124 7.76 9.03 -10.63
C VAL A 124 7.37 10.34 -11.32
N GLU A 125 7.91 11.46 -10.86
CA GLU A 125 7.61 12.76 -11.46
C GLU A 125 8.08 12.82 -12.91
N ARG A 126 9.26 12.27 -13.19
CA ARG A 126 9.78 12.22 -14.55
C ARG A 126 8.87 11.41 -15.44
N TYR A 127 8.41 10.26 -14.95
CA TYR A 127 7.53 9.39 -15.71
C TYR A 127 6.21 10.08 -16.05
N LYS A 128 5.66 10.83 -15.09
CA LYS A 128 4.42 11.57 -15.31
C LYS A 128 4.56 12.59 -16.44
N ASN A 129 5.73 13.20 -16.55
CA ASN A 129 5.95 14.21 -17.56
C ASN A 129 6.01 13.63 -18.97
N TYR A 130 6.23 12.33 -19.10
CA TYR A 130 6.23 11.68 -20.40
C TYR A 130 4.85 11.17 -20.81
N LEU A 131 3.93 11.16 -19.87
CA LEU A 131 2.57 10.74 -20.16
C LEU A 131 1.69 11.96 -20.43
#